data_d62ee199acc94485f045b4bc1674ce9f
#
_entry.id   d62ee199acc94485f045b4bc1674ce9f
#
_cell.length_a   1.000
_cell.length_b   1.000
_cell.length_c   1.000
_cell.angle_alpha   90.00
_cell.angle_beta   90.00
_cell.angle_gamma   90.00
#
_symmetry.space_group_name_H-M   'P 1'
#
loop_
_entity.id
_entity.type
_entity.pdbx_description
1 polymer ?
#
loop_
_entity_poly.entity_id
_entity_poly.type
_entity_poly.pdbx_seq_one_letter_code
_entity_poly.pdbx_strand_id
1 'polypeptide(L)'
;MKFQLKKLLLSLMIVAQLTSCATSPEAAGISEEEINIEAAKAFQEVKSKAKISNNKEWTAMVQKVSERIAKASGKNYQWEYILIDGPEVNAWCMPGGKIAVYTGIMPVLKTEAALAAVLGHEVAHATLLHGLQNYARAKQQNYYGLAIAGASAIGGALLCKTEKCRQLSQLGGLAAGFGLMFYQRKFSRSDETDADQEGQLYMARAGYEPSESIRLWERMAASKGGAGGPEFISTHPSDDRRKGNLTQWLPAAQAEYQNSPNKYGLGAAIK
;
A
#
# COMPACT_ATOMS: atom_id res chain seq x y z
N MET A 1 -33.81 -41.78 4.16
CA MET A 1 -32.43 -41.36 3.81
C MET A 1 -32.36 -40.25 2.79
N LYS A 2 -32.99 -40.30 1.64
CA LYS A 2 -32.96 -39.25 0.58
C LYS A 2 -33.50 -37.86 1.02
N PHE A 3 -34.46 -37.82 1.96
CA PHE A 3 -35.08 -36.55 2.42
C PHE A 3 -34.18 -35.75 3.39
N GLN A 4 -33.42 -36.46 4.22
CA GLN A 4 -32.45 -35.84 5.14
C GLN A 4 -31.25 -35.28 4.40
N LEU A 5 -30.79 -35.97 3.32
CA LEU A 5 -29.67 -35.51 2.51
C LEU A 5 -30.00 -34.23 1.74
N LYS A 6 -31.26 -34.07 1.23
CA LYS A 6 -31.73 -32.84 0.59
C LYS A 6 -31.78 -31.65 1.55
N LYS A 7 -32.21 -31.87 2.82
CA LYS A 7 -32.22 -30.81 3.83
C LYS A 7 -30.78 -30.37 4.21
N LEU A 8 -29.86 -31.33 4.29
CA LEU A 8 -28.44 -31.05 4.57
C LEU A 8 -27.78 -30.28 3.43
N LEU A 9 -28.03 -30.65 2.17
CA LEU A 9 -27.54 -29.94 0.98
C LEU A 9 -28.14 -28.54 0.84
N LEU A 10 -29.42 -28.35 1.19
CA LEU A 10 -30.06 -27.03 1.16
C LEU A 10 -29.51 -26.11 2.25
N SER A 11 -29.22 -26.61 3.45
CA SER A 11 -28.58 -25.85 4.53
C SER A 11 -27.12 -25.51 4.17
N LEU A 12 -26.37 -26.40 3.51
CA LEU A 12 -25.02 -26.10 3.03
C LEU A 12 -25.03 -25.03 1.92
N MET A 13 -26.03 -25.04 1.01
CA MET A 13 -26.15 -24.00 -0.03
C MET A 13 -26.54 -22.64 0.57
N ILE A 14 -27.36 -22.58 1.60
CA ILE A 14 -27.73 -21.33 2.28
C ILE A 14 -26.51 -20.75 3.02
N VAL A 15 -25.70 -21.57 3.65
CA VAL A 15 -24.46 -21.13 4.30
C VAL A 15 -23.45 -20.62 3.26
N ALA A 16 -23.33 -21.29 2.09
CA ALA A 16 -22.43 -20.84 1.03
C ALA A 16 -22.86 -19.51 0.39
N GLN A 17 -24.16 -19.19 0.37
CA GLN A 17 -24.63 -17.87 -0.13
C GLN A 17 -24.46 -16.73 0.87
N LEU A 18 -24.40 -17.03 2.17
CA LEU A 18 -24.15 -16.02 3.21
C LEU A 18 -22.67 -15.60 3.27
N THR A 19 -21.76 -16.37 2.70
CA THR A 19 -20.31 -16.04 2.66
C THR A 19 -19.93 -15.12 1.51
N SER A 20 -20.85 -14.85 0.57
CA SER A 20 -20.59 -13.98 -0.61
C SER A 20 -20.96 -12.50 -0.38
N CYS A 21 -21.58 -12.15 0.72
CA CYS A 21 -22.13 -10.81 0.95
C CYS A 21 -21.56 -10.16 2.20
N ALA A 22 -20.32 -9.81 2.31
CA ALA A 22 -19.90 -8.72 3.21
C ALA A 22 -18.38 -8.69 3.36
N THR A 23 -17.71 -8.13 2.39
CA THR A 23 -16.31 -7.76 2.52
C THR A 23 -16.12 -6.25 2.60
N SER A 24 -17.21 -5.48 2.80
CA SER A 24 -17.07 -4.04 2.96
C SER A 24 -16.60 -3.69 4.38
N PRO A 25 -15.80 -2.62 4.53
CA PRO A 25 -15.37 -2.12 5.84
C PRO A 25 -16.54 -1.84 6.79
N GLU A 26 -17.64 -1.31 6.26
CA GLU A 26 -18.85 -1.00 7.01
C GLU A 26 -19.49 -2.27 7.59
N ALA A 27 -19.52 -3.37 6.82
CA ALA A 27 -20.00 -4.66 7.31
C ALA A 27 -19.11 -5.24 8.41
N ALA A 28 -17.83 -4.88 8.45
CA ALA A 28 -16.91 -5.23 9.54
C ALA A 28 -16.97 -4.25 10.73
N GLY A 29 -17.81 -3.21 10.65
CA GLY A 29 -17.95 -2.17 11.66
C GLY A 29 -16.67 -1.36 11.85
N ILE A 30 -15.98 -1.01 10.73
CA ILE A 30 -14.75 -0.24 10.76
C ILE A 30 -14.93 0.99 9.88
N SER A 31 -14.75 2.17 10.44
CA SER A 31 -14.79 3.44 9.71
C SER A 31 -13.41 3.84 9.17
N GLU A 32 -13.41 4.66 8.11
CA GLU A 32 -12.18 5.28 7.59
C GLU A 32 -11.51 6.15 8.68
N GLU A 33 -12.29 6.85 9.49
CA GLU A 33 -11.78 7.69 10.56
C GLU A 33 -11.04 6.88 11.63
N GLU A 34 -11.62 5.78 12.11
CA GLU A 34 -10.98 4.91 13.09
C GLU A 34 -9.65 4.36 12.58
N ILE A 35 -9.60 3.92 11.31
CA ILE A 35 -8.37 3.39 10.75
C ILE A 35 -7.31 4.47 10.54
N ASN A 36 -7.70 5.70 10.20
CA ASN A 36 -6.80 6.84 10.07
C ASN A 36 -6.18 7.22 11.43
N ILE A 37 -6.95 7.13 12.52
CA ILE A 37 -6.45 7.37 13.88
C ILE A 37 -5.43 6.30 14.28
N GLU A 38 -5.72 5.02 14.03
CA GLU A 38 -4.78 3.94 14.34
C GLU A 38 -3.52 3.99 13.47
N ALA A 39 -3.66 4.35 12.20
CA ALA A 39 -2.53 4.58 11.31
C ALA A 39 -1.63 5.73 11.78
N ALA A 40 -2.22 6.83 12.26
CA ALA A 40 -1.47 7.96 12.81
C ALA A 40 -0.67 7.54 14.06
N LYS A 41 -1.24 6.77 14.98
CA LYS A 41 -0.53 6.22 16.15
C LYS A 41 0.63 5.32 15.73
N ALA A 42 0.37 4.38 14.82
CA ALA A 42 1.40 3.48 14.30
C ALA A 42 2.54 4.24 13.60
N PHE A 43 2.22 5.30 12.86
CA PHE A 43 3.21 6.13 12.20
C PHE A 43 4.11 6.89 13.18
N GLN A 44 3.56 7.41 14.30
CA GLN A 44 4.36 8.03 15.35
C GLN A 44 5.31 7.01 16.01
N GLU A 45 4.87 5.78 16.18
CA GLU A 45 5.72 4.70 16.66
C GLU A 45 6.86 4.40 15.68
N VAL A 46 6.56 4.32 14.37
CA VAL A 46 7.62 4.18 13.34
C VAL A 46 8.60 5.35 13.41
N LYS A 47 8.13 6.59 13.46
CA LYS A 47 8.99 7.78 13.58
C LYS A 47 9.91 7.75 14.80
N SER A 48 9.44 7.21 15.91
CA SER A 48 10.23 7.14 17.15
C SER A 48 11.32 6.07 17.12
N LYS A 49 11.17 5.04 16.28
CA LYS A 49 12.08 3.87 16.24
C LYS A 49 12.95 3.82 14.98
N ALA A 50 12.47 4.42 13.88
CA ALA A 50 13.21 4.43 12.63
C ALA A 50 14.38 5.41 12.68
N LYS A 51 15.48 5.06 12.02
CA LYS A 51 16.57 5.99 11.76
C LYS A 51 16.16 6.96 10.65
N ILE A 52 15.79 8.18 11.03
CA ILE A 52 15.42 9.22 10.06
C ILE A 52 16.67 9.67 9.30
N SER A 53 16.56 9.82 7.97
CA SER A 53 17.67 10.21 7.12
C SER A 53 18.13 11.64 7.39
N ASN A 54 19.45 11.84 7.42
CA ASN A 54 20.10 13.15 7.50
C ASN A 54 20.38 13.76 6.11
N ASN A 55 20.03 13.09 5.02
CA ASN A 55 20.18 13.62 3.68
C ASN A 55 19.12 14.69 3.41
N LYS A 56 19.51 15.96 3.59
CA LYS A 56 18.61 17.11 3.47
C LYS A 56 18.04 17.27 2.06
N GLU A 57 18.82 16.97 1.03
CA GLU A 57 18.39 17.08 -0.37
C GLU A 57 17.27 16.07 -0.67
N TRP A 58 17.49 14.80 -0.35
CA TRP A 58 16.48 13.75 -0.56
C TRP A 58 15.26 13.95 0.33
N THR A 59 15.45 14.39 1.58
CA THR A 59 14.31 14.70 2.49
C THR A 59 13.43 15.81 1.92
N ALA A 60 14.04 16.90 1.45
CA ALA A 60 13.31 18.00 0.82
C ALA A 60 12.61 17.57 -0.48
N MET A 61 13.26 16.69 -1.27
CA MET A 61 12.66 16.14 -2.48
C MET A 61 11.44 15.24 -2.14
N VAL A 62 11.56 14.32 -1.20
CA VAL A 62 10.46 13.46 -0.75
C VAL A 62 9.30 14.31 -0.26
N GLN A 63 9.55 15.30 0.60
CA GLN A 63 8.51 16.20 1.08
C GLN A 63 7.81 16.92 -0.09
N LYS A 64 8.57 17.59 -0.94
CA LYS A 64 8.06 18.35 -2.09
C LYS A 64 7.20 17.49 -3.02
N VAL A 65 7.68 16.30 -3.39
CA VAL A 65 6.95 15.41 -4.29
C VAL A 65 5.72 14.85 -3.62
N SER A 66 5.81 14.44 -2.36
CA SER A 66 4.66 13.94 -1.57
C SER A 66 3.56 15.00 -1.45
N GLU A 67 3.89 16.26 -1.15
CA GLU A 67 2.92 17.36 -1.07
C GLU A 67 2.19 17.58 -2.41
N ARG A 68 2.91 17.49 -3.54
CA ARG A 68 2.31 17.62 -4.86
C ARG A 68 1.35 16.46 -5.18
N ILE A 69 1.74 15.23 -4.88
CA ILE A 69 0.89 14.05 -5.07
C ILE A 69 -0.31 14.09 -4.12
N ALA A 70 -0.12 14.43 -2.85
CA ALA A 70 -1.19 14.63 -1.87
C ALA A 70 -2.24 15.62 -2.37
N LYS A 71 -1.80 16.78 -2.87
CA LYS A 71 -2.69 17.77 -3.46
C LYS A 71 -3.42 17.24 -4.71
N ALA A 72 -2.72 16.51 -5.57
CA ALA A 72 -3.29 15.94 -6.80
C ALA A 72 -4.31 14.83 -6.52
N SER A 73 -4.22 14.16 -5.37
CA SER A 73 -5.20 13.15 -4.94
C SER A 73 -6.55 13.72 -4.54
N GLY A 74 -6.63 15.02 -4.24
CA GLY A 74 -7.85 15.69 -3.78
C GLY A 74 -8.33 15.28 -2.38
N LYS A 75 -7.61 14.41 -1.67
CA LYS A 75 -7.98 13.96 -0.31
C LYS A 75 -7.47 14.91 0.76
N ASN A 76 -8.35 15.26 1.68
CA ASN A 76 -8.02 16.10 2.84
C ASN A 76 -7.57 15.25 4.03
N TYR A 77 -6.42 14.56 3.89
CA TYR A 77 -5.81 13.79 4.97
C TYR A 77 -4.84 14.67 5.79
N GLN A 78 -4.50 14.20 6.99
CA GLN A 78 -3.42 14.77 7.80
C GLN A 78 -2.08 14.22 7.30
N TRP A 79 -1.61 14.73 6.15
CA TRP A 79 -0.43 14.24 5.46
C TRP A 79 0.84 14.42 6.30
N GLU A 80 1.61 13.35 6.45
CA GLU A 80 2.95 13.36 7.05
C GLU A 80 3.91 12.53 6.19
N TYR A 81 5.16 12.99 6.11
CA TYR A 81 6.18 12.38 5.26
C TYR A 81 7.47 12.16 6.04
N ILE A 82 8.12 11.00 5.87
CA ILE A 82 9.45 10.74 6.40
C ILE A 82 10.33 10.04 5.36
N LEU A 83 11.64 10.34 5.42
CA LEU A 83 12.66 9.58 4.73
C LEU A 83 13.42 8.75 5.78
N ILE A 84 13.33 7.43 5.68
CA ILE A 84 13.99 6.49 6.59
C ILE A 84 15.36 6.12 6.01
N ASP A 85 16.41 6.22 6.82
CA ASP A 85 17.75 5.75 6.46
C ASP A 85 17.79 4.21 6.59
N GLY A 86 17.68 3.54 5.46
CA GLY A 86 17.66 2.08 5.36
C GLY A 86 17.95 1.60 3.94
N PRO A 87 18.53 0.39 3.79
CA PRO A 87 18.89 -0.19 2.51
C PRO A 87 17.68 -0.73 1.73
N GLU A 88 16.51 -0.75 2.33
CA GLU A 88 15.30 -1.28 1.73
C GLU A 88 14.92 -0.46 0.49
N VAL A 89 14.73 -1.14 -0.64
CA VAL A 89 14.17 -0.55 -1.85
C VAL A 89 12.65 -0.55 -1.69
N ASN A 90 12.14 0.39 -0.88
CA ASN A 90 10.73 0.41 -0.49
C ASN A 90 10.20 1.82 -0.22
N ALA A 91 8.87 1.96 -0.34
CA ALA A 91 8.07 3.08 0.12
C ALA A 91 6.68 2.55 0.50
N TRP A 92 5.93 3.29 1.31
CA TRP A 92 4.55 2.92 1.67
C TRP A 92 3.75 4.13 2.13
N CYS A 93 2.43 4.02 2.02
CA CYS A 93 1.48 4.99 2.56
C CYS A 93 0.43 4.27 3.41
N MET A 94 0.34 4.63 4.69
CA MET A 94 -0.76 4.18 5.56
C MET A 94 -2.01 5.04 5.36
N PRO A 95 -3.20 4.55 5.76
CA PRO A 95 -4.42 5.34 5.82
C PRO A 95 -4.23 6.70 6.48
N GLY A 96 -5.00 7.69 6.06
CA GLY A 96 -4.89 9.04 6.58
C GLY A 96 -3.64 9.81 6.12
N GLY A 97 -2.91 9.28 5.11
CA GLY A 97 -1.83 9.99 4.42
C GLY A 97 -0.49 9.99 5.17
N LYS A 98 -0.10 8.87 5.78
CA LYS A 98 1.18 8.71 6.46
C LYS A 98 2.18 8.00 5.55
N ILE A 99 3.14 8.75 4.98
CA ILE A 99 4.06 8.30 3.92
C ILE A 99 5.47 8.09 4.48
N ALA A 100 6.07 6.96 4.16
CA ALA A 100 7.49 6.73 4.37
C ALA A 100 8.17 6.27 3.08
N VAL A 101 9.36 6.80 2.85
CA VAL A 101 10.27 6.41 1.77
C VAL A 101 11.58 5.95 2.40
N TYR A 102 12.19 4.89 1.91
CA TYR A 102 13.51 4.44 2.34
C TYR A 102 14.60 5.00 1.44
N THR A 103 15.75 5.31 2.01
CA THR A 103 16.88 5.82 1.21
C THR A 103 17.34 4.82 0.15
N GLY A 104 17.16 3.51 0.38
CA GLY A 104 17.53 2.46 -0.56
C GLY A 104 16.78 2.48 -1.88
N ILE A 105 15.58 3.08 -1.95
CA ILE A 105 14.85 3.19 -3.23
C ILE A 105 15.37 4.34 -4.10
N MET A 106 15.94 5.38 -3.50
CA MET A 106 16.30 6.62 -4.21
C MET A 106 17.23 6.39 -5.42
N PRO A 107 18.30 5.56 -5.34
CA PRO A 107 19.17 5.29 -6.50
C PRO A 107 18.44 4.56 -7.65
N VAL A 108 17.38 3.81 -7.37
CA VAL A 108 16.57 3.10 -8.38
C VAL A 108 15.65 4.07 -9.12
N LEU A 109 15.15 5.08 -8.43
CA LEU A 109 14.19 6.04 -8.97
C LEU A 109 14.84 6.96 -10.04
N LYS A 110 16.02 7.47 -9.77
CA LYS A 110 16.82 8.36 -10.65
C LYS A 110 16.23 9.75 -10.92
N THR A 111 14.91 9.96 -10.82
CA THR A 111 14.24 11.24 -11.13
C THR A 111 13.12 11.54 -10.16
N GLU A 112 12.77 12.82 -9.99
CA GLU A 112 11.57 13.22 -9.23
C GLU A 112 10.30 12.59 -9.80
N ALA A 113 10.16 12.44 -11.11
CA ALA A 113 8.99 11.85 -11.73
C ALA A 113 8.85 10.36 -11.39
N ALA A 114 9.97 9.63 -11.25
CA ALA A 114 9.91 8.25 -10.77
C ALA A 114 9.51 8.17 -9.30
N LEU A 115 9.97 9.09 -8.46
CA LEU A 115 9.49 9.22 -7.09
C LEU A 115 8.00 9.55 -7.06
N ALA A 116 7.53 10.44 -7.94
CA ALA A 116 6.11 10.77 -8.07
C ALA A 116 5.27 9.57 -8.54
N ALA A 117 5.81 8.70 -9.40
CA ALA A 117 5.14 7.46 -9.80
C ALA A 117 4.97 6.48 -8.62
N VAL A 118 6.02 6.27 -7.80
CA VAL A 118 5.93 5.45 -6.58
C VAL A 118 4.94 6.06 -5.61
N LEU A 119 5.09 7.35 -5.29
CA LEU A 119 4.22 8.01 -4.32
C LEU A 119 2.77 8.11 -4.80
N GLY A 120 2.55 8.29 -6.10
CA GLY A 120 1.21 8.24 -6.69
C GLY A 120 0.55 6.89 -6.46
N HIS A 121 1.26 5.80 -6.70
CA HIS A 121 0.80 4.44 -6.45
C HIS A 121 0.49 4.20 -4.96
N GLU A 122 1.40 4.59 -4.05
CA GLU A 122 1.18 4.42 -2.61
C GLU A 122 0.01 5.25 -2.09
N VAL A 123 -0.10 6.50 -2.55
CA VAL A 123 -1.22 7.38 -2.20
C VAL A 123 -2.53 6.83 -2.76
N ALA A 124 -2.54 6.23 -3.96
CA ALA A 124 -3.72 5.59 -4.51
C ALA A 124 -4.20 4.42 -3.65
N HIS A 125 -3.31 3.58 -3.12
CA HIS A 125 -3.70 2.55 -2.15
C HIS A 125 -4.41 3.12 -0.92
N ALA A 126 -3.94 4.26 -0.40
CA ALA A 126 -4.55 4.91 0.76
C ALA A 126 -5.90 5.55 0.41
N THR A 127 -6.00 6.24 -0.73
CA THR A 127 -7.22 6.98 -1.15
C THR A 127 -8.34 6.08 -1.66
N LEU A 128 -8.00 4.91 -2.22
CA LEU A 128 -8.91 3.84 -2.62
C LEU A 128 -9.24 2.88 -1.47
N LEU A 129 -8.71 3.15 -0.28
CA LEU A 129 -8.98 2.40 0.95
C LEU A 129 -8.58 0.91 0.88
N HIS A 130 -7.62 0.53 0.03
CA HIS A 130 -7.19 -0.86 -0.12
C HIS A 130 -6.70 -1.47 1.21
N GLY A 131 -5.99 -0.65 2.01
CA GLY A 131 -5.57 -1.04 3.36
C GLY A 131 -6.75 -1.32 4.29
N LEU A 132 -7.77 -0.46 4.28
CA LEU A 132 -8.98 -0.61 5.09
C LEU A 132 -9.77 -1.86 4.69
N GLN A 133 -9.98 -2.09 3.40
CA GLN A 133 -10.66 -3.28 2.88
C GLN A 133 -9.93 -4.56 3.28
N ASN A 134 -8.61 -4.53 3.18
CA ASN A 134 -7.76 -5.63 3.60
C ASN A 134 -7.86 -5.88 5.12
N TYR A 135 -7.86 -4.83 5.94
CA TYR A 135 -8.04 -4.94 7.39
C TYR A 135 -9.41 -5.54 7.75
N ALA A 136 -10.47 -5.09 7.10
CA ALA A 136 -11.82 -5.62 7.29
C ALA A 136 -11.89 -7.12 6.96
N ARG A 137 -11.31 -7.53 5.81
CA ARG A 137 -11.21 -8.95 5.41
C ARG A 137 -10.47 -9.80 6.45
N ALA A 138 -9.34 -9.31 6.98
CA ALA A 138 -8.57 -10.04 7.98
C ALA A 138 -9.28 -10.15 9.32
N LYS A 139 -9.93 -9.07 9.78
CA LYS A 139 -10.74 -9.09 11.00
C LYS A 139 -11.87 -10.11 10.89
N GLN A 140 -12.55 -10.15 9.75
CA GLN A 140 -13.61 -11.10 9.48
C GLN A 140 -13.09 -12.54 9.43
N GLN A 141 -11.97 -12.80 8.75
CA GLN A 141 -11.37 -14.15 8.70
C GLN A 141 -10.95 -14.63 10.09
N ASN A 142 -10.38 -13.77 10.93
CA ASN A 142 -10.03 -14.10 12.31
C ASN A 142 -11.27 -14.39 13.16
N TYR A 143 -12.35 -13.63 12.97
CA TYR A 143 -13.62 -13.86 13.68
C TYR A 143 -14.23 -15.22 13.31
N TYR A 144 -14.27 -15.58 12.03
CA TYR A 144 -14.73 -16.90 11.60
C TYR A 144 -13.77 -18.02 12.02
N GLY A 145 -12.46 -17.78 11.99
CA GLY A 145 -11.45 -18.73 12.46
C GLY A 145 -11.61 -19.07 13.95
N LEU A 146 -11.89 -18.07 14.80
CA LEU A 146 -12.19 -18.23 16.22
C LEU A 146 -13.52 -18.95 16.46
N ALA A 147 -14.54 -18.66 15.65
CA ALA A 147 -15.84 -19.32 15.74
C ALA A 147 -15.77 -20.80 15.34
N ILE A 148 -14.89 -21.17 14.40
CA ILE A 148 -14.68 -22.55 13.94
C ILE A 148 -13.74 -23.33 14.87
N ALA A 149 -12.72 -22.67 15.42
CA ALA A 149 -11.68 -23.31 16.23
C ALA A 149 -12.10 -23.61 17.68
N GLY A 150 -13.30 -23.18 18.12
CA GLY A 150 -13.83 -23.49 19.45
C GLY A 150 -12.78 -23.29 20.54
N ALA A 151 -12.51 -22.03 20.90
CA ALA A 151 -11.81 -21.66 22.12
C ALA A 151 -10.50 -22.42 22.43
N SER A 152 -9.50 -22.35 21.59
CA SER A 152 -8.12 -22.67 22.00
C SER A 152 -7.28 -21.40 22.07
N ALA A 153 -6.93 -21.03 23.30
CA ALA A 153 -6.17 -19.84 23.67
C ALA A 153 -4.67 -19.93 23.29
N ILE A 154 -4.35 -20.14 21.99
CA ILE A 154 -2.96 -20.18 21.51
C ILE A 154 -2.90 -19.43 20.19
N GLY A 155 -3.15 -18.11 20.20
CA GLY A 155 -3.28 -17.34 18.95
C GLY A 155 -2.08 -16.48 18.57
N GLY A 156 -1.21 -16.07 19.49
CA GLY A 156 -0.21 -15.03 19.20
C GLY A 156 1.13 -15.54 18.66
N ALA A 157 1.57 -16.73 19.07
CA ALA A 157 2.91 -17.23 18.77
C ALA A 157 3.03 -17.96 17.41
N LEU A 158 1.91 -18.38 16.81
CA LEU A 158 1.91 -19.20 15.60
C LEU A 158 1.91 -18.42 14.28
N LEU A 159 1.64 -17.12 14.29
CA LEU A 159 1.53 -16.31 13.08
C LEU A 159 2.85 -15.67 12.64
N CYS A 160 3.83 -15.56 13.53
CA CYS A 160 5.12 -14.94 13.25
C CYS A 160 6.19 -15.98 12.89
N LYS A 161 6.38 -16.24 11.58
CA LYS A 161 7.40 -17.18 11.09
C LYS A 161 8.80 -16.56 10.89
N THR A 162 8.94 -15.24 10.97
CA THR A 162 10.23 -14.55 10.79
C THR A 162 10.65 -13.83 12.05
N GLU A 163 11.97 -13.67 12.25
CA GLU A 163 12.57 -12.93 13.37
C GLU A 163 12.08 -11.46 13.43
N LYS A 164 11.97 -10.80 12.27
CA LYS A 164 11.39 -9.45 12.17
C LYS A 164 9.93 -9.39 12.66
N CYS A 165 9.13 -10.38 12.33
CA CYS A 165 7.74 -10.48 12.82
C CYS A 165 7.71 -10.66 14.34
N ARG A 166 8.64 -11.45 14.88
CA ARG A 166 8.76 -11.71 16.33
C ARG A 166 9.19 -10.46 17.09
N GLN A 167 10.16 -9.70 16.56
CA GLN A 167 10.59 -8.42 17.13
C GLN A 167 9.48 -7.37 17.11
N LEU A 168 8.70 -7.27 16.04
CA LEU A 168 7.56 -6.35 15.96
C LEU A 168 6.37 -6.78 16.82
N SER A 169 6.13 -8.09 16.99
CA SER A 169 5.07 -8.59 17.89
C SER A 169 5.40 -8.37 19.37
N GLN A 170 6.69 -8.29 19.73
CA GLN A 170 7.15 -7.95 21.08
C GLN A 170 7.02 -6.46 21.40
N LEU A 171 6.78 -5.60 20.39
CA LEU A 171 6.59 -4.16 20.57
C LEU A 171 5.18 -3.79 21.09
N GLY A 172 4.40 -4.78 21.47
CA GLY A 172 3.20 -4.76 22.29
C GLY A 172 2.21 -3.63 22.04
N GLY A 173 1.09 -3.94 21.38
CA GLY A 173 -0.06 -3.05 21.29
C GLY A 173 -0.76 -3.18 19.93
N LEU A 174 -2.04 -2.80 19.88
CA LEU A 174 -2.85 -2.77 18.66
C LEU A 174 -2.19 -1.93 17.55
N ALA A 175 -1.52 -0.83 17.90
CA ALA A 175 -0.82 0.04 16.95
C ALA A 175 0.38 -0.64 16.28
N ALA A 176 1.16 -1.46 17.01
CA ALA A 176 2.28 -2.21 16.42
C ALA A 176 1.78 -3.33 15.50
N GLY A 177 0.72 -4.03 15.88
CA GLY A 177 0.07 -5.03 15.03
C GLY A 177 -0.52 -4.41 13.77
N PHE A 178 -1.05 -3.19 13.88
CA PHE A 178 -1.59 -2.43 12.77
C PHE A 178 -0.48 -2.00 11.79
N GLY A 179 0.61 -1.39 12.28
CA GLY A 179 1.74 -0.99 11.45
C GLY A 179 2.38 -2.18 10.72
N LEU A 180 2.58 -3.30 11.43
CA LEU A 180 3.11 -4.54 10.85
C LEU A 180 2.21 -5.09 9.74
N MET A 181 0.91 -5.03 9.94
CA MET A 181 -0.06 -5.49 8.97
C MET A 181 -0.02 -4.66 7.68
N PHE A 182 0.21 -3.35 7.75
CA PHE A 182 0.38 -2.51 6.56
C PHE A 182 1.73 -2.71 5.87
N TYR A 183 2.80 -2.93 6.65
CA TYR A 183 4.14 -3.14 6.13
C TYR A 183 4.31 -4.49 5.40
N GLN A 184 3.65 -5.56 5.87
CA GLN A 184 3.85 -6.91 5.32
C GLN A 184 2.80 -7.34 4.27
N ARG A 185 1.85 -6.47 3.94
CA ARG A 185 0.72 -6.87 3.10
C ARG A 185 1.02 -6.86 1.62
N LYS A 186 0.69 -7.99 0.99
CA LYS A 186 0.49 -8.08 -0.45
C LYS A 186 -0.93 -7.62 -0.78
N PHE A 187 -1.04 -6.65 -1.65
CA PHE A 187 -2.31 -6.25 -2.24
C PHE A 187 -2.77 -7.27 -3.28
N SER A 188 -4.07 -7.32 -3.52
CA SER A 188 -4.60 -8.16 -4.60
C SER A 188 -4.19 -7.58 -5.96
N ARG A 189 -4.24 -8.41 -7.02
CA ARG A 189 -3.96 -7.92 -8.38
C ARG A 189 -4.93 -6.83 -8.83
N SER A 190 -6.15 -6.82 -8.34
CA SER A 190 -7.12 -5.76 -8.58
C SER A 190 -6.68 -4.48 -7.91
N ASP A 191 -6.35 -4.55 -6.60
CA ASP A 191 -5.88 -3.39 -5.83
C ASP A 191 -4.65 -2.74 -6.49
N GLU A 192 -3.71 -3.57 -7.01
CA GLU A 192 -2.53 -3.09 -7.75
C GLU A 192 -2.89 -2.40 -9.06
N THR A 193 -3.86 -2.96 -9.79
CA THR A 193 -4.35 -2.38 -11.05
C THR A 193 -4.99 -1.02 -10.81
N ASP A 194 -5.85 -0.92 -9.80
CA ASP A 194 -6.53 0.31 -9.44
C ASP A 194 -5.53 1.37 -8.92
N ALA A 195 -4.53 0.94 -8.13
CA ALA A 195 -3.48 1.82 -7.63
C ALA A 195 -2.55 2.32 -8.74
N ASP A 196 -2.23 1.49 -9.72
CA ASP A 196 -1.44 1.91 -10.89
C ASP A 196 -2.17 2.95 -11.74
N GLN A 197 -3.46 2.71 -12.02
CA GLN A 197 -4.26 3.61 -12.83
C GLN A 197 -4.42 4.98 -12.16
N GLU A 198 -4.87 5.00 -10.91
CA GLU A 198 -5.10 6.24 -10.20
C GLU A 198 -3.78 6.94 -9.85
N GLY A 199 -2.74 6.19 -9.49
CA GLY A 199 -1.41 6.73 -9.21
C GLY A 199 -0.76 7.40 -10.42
N GLN A 200 -0.96 6.85 -11.63
CA GLN A 200 -0.49 7.47 -12.88
C GLN A 200 -1.24 8.78 -13.15
N LEU A 201 -2.53 8.87 -12.83
CA LEU A 201 -3.29 10.13 -12.91
C LEU A 201 -2.82 11.15 -11.88
N TYR A 202 -2.56 10.72 -10.63
CA TYR A 202 -2.06 11.63 -9.59
C TYR A 202 -0.72 12.26 -9.97
N MET A 203 0.25 11.46 -10.46
CA MET A 203 1.52 12.04 -10.90
C MET A 203 1.37 13.01 -12.07
N ALA A 204 0.46 12.71 -13.01
CA ALA A 204 0.17 13.57 -14.15
C ALA A 204 -0.46 14.90 -13.70
N ARG A 205 -1.50 14.87 -12.86
CA ARG A 205 -2.14 16.05 -12.26
C ARG A 205 -1.16 16.87 -11.42
N ALA A 206 -0.22 16.20 -10.76
CA ALA A 206 0.85 16.85 -10.01
C ALA A 206 1.90 17.53 -10.90
N GLY A 207 1.84 17.37 -12.23
CA GLY A 207 2.72 18.00 -13.21
C GLY A 207 3.98 17.20 -13.53
N TYR A 208 4.02 15.91 -13.22
CA TYR A 208 5.10 15.00 -13.58
C TYR A 208 4.78 14.19 -14.84
N GLU A 209 5.81 13.91 -15.65
CA GLU A 209 5.70 13.15 -16.90
C GLU A 209 5.21 11.71 -16.67
N PRO A 210 3.96 11.35 -17.05
CA PRO A 210 3.36 10.08 -16.68
C PRO A 210 4.00 8.86 -17.35
N SER A 211 4.70 9.01 -18.46
CA SER A 211 5.44 7.91 -19.09
C SER A 211 6.58 7.38 -18.22
N GLU A 212 7.02 8.14 -17.21
CA GLU A 212 8.05 7.72 -16.27
C GLU A 212 7.59 6.55 -15.37
N SER A 213 6.27 6.42 -15.12
CA SER A 213 5.72 5.27 -14.41
C SER A 213 6.07 3.95 -15.11
N ILE A 214 5.99 3.91 -16.45
CA ILE A 214 6.34 2.73 -17.26
C ILE A 214 7.83 2.43 -17.14
N ARG A 215 8.68 3.45 -17.34
CA ARG A 215 10.16 3.32 -17.24
C ARG A 215 10.60 2.90 -15.83
N LEU A 216 9.90 3.35 -14.79
CA LEU A 216 10.15 2.94 -13.42
C LEU A 216 9.97 1.42 -13.24
N TRP A 217 8.87 0.86 -13.72
CA TRP A 217 8.63 -0.57 -13.62
C TRP A 217 9.65 -1.41 -14.41
N GLU A 218 10.14 -0.89 -15.53
CA GLU A 218 11.26 -1.53 -16.27
C GLU A 218 12.54 -1.57 -15.41
N ARG A 219 12.88 -0.46 -14.74
CA ARG A 219 14.04 -0.41 -13.85
C ARG A 219 13.88 -1.31 -12.62
N MET A 220 12.69 -1.29 -12.00
CA MET A 220 12.37 -2.16 -10.86
C MET A 220 12.47 -3.65 -11.24
N ALA A 221 11.97 -4.03 -12.42
CA ALA A 221 12.07 -5.41 -12.91
C ALA A 221 13.53 -5.81 -13.19
N ALA A 222 14.33 -4.90 -13.75
CA ALA A 222 15.75 -5.14 -14.01
C ALA A 222 16.58 -5.26 -12.72
N SER A 223 16.17 -4.64 -11.63
CA SER A 223 16.87 -4.69 -10.33
C SER A 223 16.64 -5.99 -9.54
N LYS A 224 15.83 -6.93 -10.04
CA LYS A 224 15.54 -8.24 -9.41
C LYS A 224 16.75 -9.19 -9.31
N GLY A 225 17.90 -8.84 -9.85
CA GLY A 225 19.08 -9.71 -9.97
C GLY A 225 19.88 -9.98 -8.68
N GLY A 226 19.44 -9.52 -7.49
CA GLY A 226 20.06 -9.81 -6.19
C GLY A 226 19.23 -10.76 -5.33
N ALA A 227 19.88 -11.47 -4.40
CA ALA A 227 19.20 -12.35 -3.45
C ALA A 227 18.20 -11.55 -2.59
N GLY A 228 16.89 -11.70 -2.92
CA GLY A 228 15.80 -11.03 -2.20
C GLY A 228 14.97 -10.04 -3.01
N GLY A 229 15.46 -9.51 -4.15
CA GLY A 229 14.75 -8.50 -4.97
C GLY A 229 14.30 -7.25 -4.19
N PRO A 230 13.88 -6.16 -4.84
CA PRO A 230 13.32 -5.02 -4.13
C PRO A 230 12.10 -5.43 -3.30
N GLU A 231 12.07 -5.06 -2.01
CA GLU A 231 10.94 -5.34 -1.12
C GLU A 231 9.64 -4.75 -1.68
N PHE A 232 9.72 -3.62 -2.36
CA PHE A 232 8.63 -3.01 -3.10
C PHE A 232 7.96 -3.98 -4.09
N ILE A 233 8.76 -4.78 -4.83
CA ILE A 233 8.21 -5.79 -5.75
C ILE A 233 7.60 -6.99 -5.02
N SER A 234 8.08 -7.32 -3.82
CA SER A 234 7.53 -8.42 -3.04
C SER A 234 6.17 -8.11 -2.42
N THR A 235 5.95 -6.84 -2.07
CA THR A 235 4.67 -6.31 -1.55
C THR A 235 3.71 -5.92 -2.68
N HIS A 236 4.25 -5.44 -3.80
CA HIS A 236 3.52 -5.04 -5.01
C HIS A 236 3.94 -5.91 -6.21
N PRO A 237 3.35 -7.11 -6.38
CA PRO A 237 3.77 -8.04 -7.41
C PRO A 237 3.73 -7.41 -8.80
N SER A 238 4.90 -7.36 -9.46
CA SER A 238 5.00 -6.94 -10.84
C SER A 238 4.72 -8.13 -11.76
N ASP A 239 3.84 -7.94 -12.72
CA ASP A 239 3.70 -8.80 -13.88
C ASP A 239 3.75 -7.94 -15.16
N ASP A 240 3.94 -8.60 -16.30
CA ASP A 240 4.01 -7.90 -17.60
C ASP A 240 2.73 -7.12 -17.93
N ARG A 241 1.61 -7.46 -17.27
CA ARG A 241 0.33 -6.78 -17.42
C ARG A 241 0.36 -5.35 -16.87
N ARG A 242 1.09 -5.09 -15.75
CA ARG A 242 1.17 -3.73 -15.18
C ARG A 242 1.76 -2.76 -16.18
N LYS A 243 2.86 -3.13 -16.85
CA LYS A 243 3.44 -2.33 -17.94
C LYS A 243 2.46 -2.12 -19.09
N GLY A 244 1.76 -3.18 -19.51
CA GLY A 244 0.74 -3.11 -20.56
C GLY A 244 -0.40 -2.16 -20.20
N ASN A 245 -0.93 -2.27 -18.98
CA ASN A 245 -1.99 -1.42 -18.47
C ASN A 245 -1.57 0.05 -18.41
N LEU A 246 -0.41 0.36 -17.81
CA LEU A 246 0.13 1.73 -17.73
C LEU A 246 0.34 2.34 -19.12
N THR A 247 0.75 1.53 -20.11
CA THR A 247 0.87 1.98 -21.51
C THR A 247 -0.49 2.27 -22.11
N GLN A 248 -1.50 1.44 -21.84
CA GLN A 248 -2.87 1.63 -22.32
C GLN A 248 -3.51 2.90 -21.74
N TRP A 249 -3.26 3.21 -20.46
CA TRP A 249 -3.82 4.41 -19.80
C TRP A 249 -3.02 5.67 -20.03
N LEU A 250 -1.82 5.57 -20.59
CA LEU A 250 -0.94 6.72 -20.80
C LEU A 250 -1.61 7.90 -21.55
N PRO A 251 -2.44 7.70 -22.60
CA PRO A 251 -3.10 8.82 -23.26
C PRO A 251 -3.99 9.64 -22.32
N ALA A 252 -4.72 8.99 -21.40
CA ALA A 252 -5.55 9.69 -20.41
C ALA A 252 -4.67 10.45 -19.40
N ALA A 253 -3.60 9.83 -18.91
CA ALA A 253 -2.64 10.47 -18.02
C ALA A 253 -1.93 11.65 -18.71
N GLN A 254 -1.60 11.55 -19.99
CA GLN A 254 -1.03 12.66 -20.76
C GLN A 254 -1.99 13.83 -20.88
N ALA A 255 -3.30 13.58 -21.06
CA ALA A 255 -4.30 14.63 -21.06
C ALA A 255 -4.36 15.37 -19.72
N GLU A 256 -4.33 14.64 -18.58
CA GLU A 256 -4.25 15.24 -17.25
C GLU A 256 -2.94 16.04 -17.06
N TYR A 257 -1.82 15.51 -17.54
CA TYR A 257 -0.55 16.22 -17.51
C TYR A 257 -0.61 17.52 -18.31
N GLN A 258 -1.20 17.51 -19.52
CA GLN A 258 -1.35 18.71 -20.32
C GLN A 258 -2.26 19.77 -19.67
N ASN A 259 -3.23 19.34 -18.88
CA ASN A 259 -4.17 20.21 -18.13
C ASN A 259 -3.58 20.69 -16.79
N SER A 260 -2.50 20.06 -16.29
CA SER A 260 -1.86 20.49 -15.05
C SER A 260 -1.34 21.93 -15.16
N PRO A 261 -1.57 22.80 -14.15
CA PRO A 261 -1.05 24.15 -14.14
C PRO A 261 0.48 24.22 -14.07
N ASN A 262 1.12 23.15 -13.60
CA ASN A 262 2.57 23.03 -13.48
C ASN A 262 3.06 21.84 -14.32
N LYS A 263 4.18 22.01 -15.00
CA LYS A 263 4.82 20.98 -15.82
C LYS A 263 6.27 20.82 -15.41
N TYR A 264 6.50 19.87 -14.52
CA TYR A 264 7.84 19.59 -14.00
C TYR A 264 8.60 18.59 -14.89
N GLY A 265 7.92 17.90 -15.81
CA GLY A 265 8.53 16.88 -16.66
C GLY A 265 9.08 15.73 -15.82
N LEU A 266 10.37 15.42 -16.01
CA LEU A 266 11.08 14.44 -15.18
C LEU A 266 11.51 15.01 -13.82
N GLY A 267 11.48 16.32 -13.63
CA GLY A 267 11.98 16.98 -12.43
C GLY A 267 13.49 16.85 -12.25
N ALA A 268 13.97 17.03 -11.02
CA ALA A 268 15.38 16.91 -10.72
C ALA A 268 15.87 15.45 -10.78
N ALA A 269 17.14 15.27 -11.16
CA ALA A 269 17.81 13.97 -11.07
C ALA A 269 18.12 13.64 -9.60
N ILE A 270 17.97 12.39 -9.23
CA ILE A 270 18.39 11.84 -7.93
C ILE A 270 19.83 11.33 -8.11
N LYS A 271 20.77 11.95 -7.41
CA LYS A 271 22.22 11.65 -7.45
C LYS A 271 22.67 10.86 -6.23
#